data_4f960d13e7d8f30dd121c104014cda2d
#
_entry.id   4f960d13e7d8f30dd121c104014cda2d
#
_cell.length_a   1.000
_cell.length_b   1.000
_cell.length_c   1.000
_cell.angle_alpha   90.00
_cell.angle_beta   90.00
_cell.angle_gamma   90.00
#
_symmetry.space_group_name_H-M   'P 1'
#
loop_
_entity.id
_entity.type
_entity.pdbx_description
1 polymer ?
#
loop_
_entity_poly.entity_id
_entity_poly.type
_entity_poly.pdbx_seq_one_letter_code
_entity_poly.pdbx_strand_id
1 'polypeptide(L)'
;VAGPHIAALELLSAALDRALGRHLTINATGAVAAVLADVGMPAEIMRGFALIARCAGLVGHLHEEQQQPAMEKIWEAAERAVPYQDPAQDPAKGR
;
A
#
# COMPACT_ATOMS: atom_id res chain seq x y z
N VAL A 1 -4.81 -25.74 -8.61
CA VAL A 1 -5.95 -26.02 -7.72
C VAL A 1 -5.81 -25.05 -6.55
N ALA A 2 -6.80 -24.18 -6.36
CA ALA A 2 -6.81 -23.26 -5.23
C ALA A 2 -6.93 -24.06 -3.93
N GLY A 3 -6.10 -23.72 -2.94
CA GLY A 3 -6.19 -24.30 -1.60
C GLY A 3 -7.35 -23.70 -0.79
N PRO A 4 -7.59 -24.20 0.43
CA PRO A 4 -8.73 -23.78 1.26
C PRO A 4 -8.67 -22.29 1.66
N HIS A 5 -7.48 -21.72 1.84
CA HIS A 5 -7.33 -20.31 2.23
C HIS A 5 -7.57 -19.36 1.06
N ILE A 6 -7.14 -19.74 -0.16
CA ILE A 6 -7.45 -18.98 -1.37
C ILE A 6 -8.97 -19.01 -1.60
N ALA A 7 -9.61 -20.17 -1.48
CA ALA A 7 -11.06 -20.30 -1.61
C ALA A 7 -11.81 -19.46 -0.56
N ALA A 8 -11.33 -19.46 0.70
CA ALA A 8 -11.91 -18.64 1.76
C ALA A 8 -11.80 -17.13 1.46
N LEU A 9 -10.65 -16.67 0.92
CA LEU A 9 -10.44 -15.29 0.54
C LEU A 9 -11.39 -14.86 -0.59
N GLU A 10 -11.60 -15.72 -1.60
CA GLU A 10 -12.55 -15.47 -2.69
C GLU A 10 -14.00 -15.38 -2.18
N LEU A 11 -14.39 -16.28 -1.28
CA LEU A 11 -15.71 -16.24 -0.64
C LEU A 11 -15.91 -14.98 0.19
N LEU A 12 -14.89 -14.57 0.95
CA LEU A 12 -14.92 -13.32 1.73
C LEU A 12 -15.07 -12.11 0.81
N SER A 13 -14.32 -12.04 -0.28
CA SER A 13 -14.41 -10.96 -1.26
C SER A 13 -15.83 -10.87 -1.85
N ALA A 14 -16.38 -12.00 -2.28
CA ALA A 14 -17.75 -12.06 -2.81
C ALA A 14 -18.82 -11.69 -1.77
N ALA A 15 -18.61 -12.03 -0.50
CA ALA A 15 -19.51 -11.65 0.59
C ALA A 15 -19.46 -10.14 0.87
N LEU A 16 -18.27 -9.54 0.88
CA LEU A 16 -18.09 -8.11 1.03
C LEU A 16 -18.71 -7.32 -0.12
N ASP A 17 -18.54 -7.76 -1.36
CA ASP A 17 -19.14 -7.13 -2.53
C ASP A 17 -20.66 -7.07 -2.39
N ARG A 18 -21.28 -8.17 -1.97
CA ARG A 18 -22.73 -8.22 -1.71
C ARG A 18 -23.18 -7.32 -0.58
N ALA A 19 -22.40 -7.28 0.51
CA ALA A 19 -22.75 -6.48 1.70
C ALA A 19 -22.62 -4.98 1.46
N LEU A 20 -21.63 -4.58 0.67
CA LEU A 20 -21.31 -3.17 0.42
C LEU A 20 -21.93 -2.62 -0.87
N GLY A 21 -22.51 -3.47 -1.72
CA GLY A 21 -23.07 -3.08 -3.02
C GLY A 21 -22.03 -2.56 -4.02
N ARG A 22 -20.74 -2.85 -3.80
CA ARG A 22 -19.64 -2.46 -4.69
C ARG A 22 -18.51 -3.48 -4.64
N HIS A 23 -17.79 -3.62 -5.74
CA HIS A 23 -16.62 -4.49 -5.81
C HIS A 23 -15.43 -3.93 -5.02
N LEU A 24 -14.87 -4.77 -4.13
CA LEU A 24 -13.61 -4.53 -3.45
C LEU A 24 -12.56 -5.51 -3.96
N THR A 25 -11.56 -4.99 -4.65
CA THR A 25 -10.47 -5.80 -5.17
C THR A 25 -9.64 -6.40 -4.04
N ILE A 26 -9.35 -7.70 -4.11
CA ILE A 26 -8.40 -8.37 -3.21
C ILE A 26 -7.03 -7.70 -3.39
N ASN A 27 -6.46 -7.21 -2.30
CA ASN A 27 -5.14 -6.60 -2.34
C ASN A 27 -4.02 -7.66 -2.35
N ALA A 28 -2.83 -7.26 -2.79
CA ALA A 28 -1.68 -8.15 -2.88
C ALA A 28 -1.32 -8.81 -1.53
N THR A 29 -1.49 -8.09 -0.41
CA THR A 29 -1.18 -8.62 0.94
C THR A 29 -2.12 -9.77 1.30
N GLY A 30 -3.42 -9.63 1.05
CA GLY A 30 -4.39 -10.69 1.27
C GLY A 30 -4.14 -11.92 0.39
N ALA A 31 -3.83 -11.69 -0.90
CA ALA A 31 -3.51 -12.77 -1.82
C ALA A 31 -2.25 -13.54 -1.39
N VAL A 32 -1.17 -12.85 -1.03
CA VAL A 32 0.07 -13.47 -0.53
C VAL A 32 -0.19 -14.26 0.75
N ALA A 33 -0.97 -13.72 1.69
CA ALA A 33 -1.29 -14.41 2.94
C ALA A 33 -2.05 -15.72 2.68
N ALA A 34 -3.03 -15.72 1.78
CA ALA A 34 -3.79 -16.92 1.43
C ALA A 34 -2.91 -17.99 0.78
N VAL A 35 -2.02 -17.60 -0.15
CA VAL A 35 -1.07 -18.52 -0.79
C VAL A 35 -0.11 -19.11 0.23
N LEU A 36 0.48 -18.29 1.11
CA LEU A 36 1.40 -18.75 2.15
C LEU A 36 0.71 -19.71 3.13
N ALA A 37 -0.55 -19.44 3.48
CA ALA A 37 -1.34 -20.34 4.33
C ALA A 37 -1.62 -21.67 3.63
N ASP A 38 -1.90 -21.68 2.35
CA ASP A 38 -2.15 -22.88 1.57
C ASP A 38 -0.90 -23.78 1.41
N VAL A 39 0.30 -23.19 1.48
CA VAL A 39 1.56 -23.96 1.54
C VAL A 39 2.00 -24.31 2.96
N GLY A 40 1.16 -24.05 3.97
CA GLY A 40 1.38 -24.43 5.36
C GLY A 40 2.31 -23.50 6.15
N MET A 41 2.48 -22.26 5.70
CA MET A 41 3.29 -21.29 6.43
C MET A 41 2.57 -20.82 7.70
N PRO A 42 3.24 -20.81 8.88
CA PRO A 42 2.65 -20.26 10.10
C PRO A 42 2.31 -18.77 9.97
N ALA A 43 1.13 -18.37 10.45
CA ALA A 43 0.63 -17.00 10.32
C ALA A 43 1.57 -15.96 10.94
N GLU A 44 2.23 -16.31 12.04
CA GLU A 44 3.12 -15.45 12.82
C GLU A 44 4.32 -14.94 12.02
N ILE A 45 4.77 -15.71 11.01
CA ILE A 45 5.94 -15.36 10.19
C ILE A 45 5.59 -14.86 8.78
N MET A 46 4.32 -14.94 8.35
CA MET A 46 3.92 -14.56 7.00
C MET A 46 4.28 -13.11 6.64
N ARG A 47 4.19 -12.20 7.62
CA ARG A 47 4.59 -10.80 7.45
C ARG A 47 6.06 -10.65 7.05
N GLY A 48 6.93 -11.56 7.48
CA GLY A 48 8.35 -11.58 7.13
C GLY A 48 8.58 -11.69 5.64
N PHE A 49 7.77 -12.48 4.91
CA PHE A 49 7.87 -12.60 3.45
C PHE A 49 7.56 -11.30 2.73
N ALA A 50 6.54 -10.58 3.17
CA ALA A 50 6.22 -9.26 2.62
C ALA A 50 7.34 -8.26 2.89
N LEU A 51 7.98 -8.31 4.06
CA LEU A 51 9.13 -7.45 4.41
C LEU A 51 10.35 -7.77 3.54
N ILE A 52 10.67 -9.05 3.32
CA ILE A 52 11.79 -9.46 2.44
C ILE A 52 11.56 -8.94 1.02
N ALA A 53 10.37 -9.14 0.47
CA ALA A 53 10.01 -8.64 -0.85
C ALA A 53 10.11 -7.11 -0.94
N ARG A 54 9.67 -6.40 0.11
CA ARG A 54 9.76 -4.95 0.20
C ARG A 54 11.22 -4.47 0.27
N CYS A 55 12.06 -5.13 1.06
CA CYS A 55 13.49 -4.80 1.16
C CYS A 55 14.19 -4.97 -0.19
N ALA A 56 13.93 -6.06 -0.90
CA ALA A 56 14.48 -6.28 -2.24
C ALA A 56 14.04 -5.18 -3.22
N GLY A 57 12.75 -4.80 -3.20
CA GLY A 57 12.23 -3.69 -4.02
C GLY A 57 12.87 -2.34 -3.68
N LEU A 58 13.11 -2.07 -2.39
CA LEU A 58 13.76 -0.83 -1.96
C LEU A 58 15.21 -0.71 -2.46
N VAL A 59 15.94 -1.82 -2.55
CA VAL A 59 17.30 -1.80 -3.15
C VAL A 59 17.24 -1.33 -4.60
N GLY A 60 16.28 -1.82 -5.39
CA GLY A 60 16.05 -1.36 -6.76
C GLY A 60 15.69 0.13 -6.82
N HIS A 61 14.76 0.59 -5.99
CA HIS A 61 14.37 2.00 -5.91
C HIS A 61 15.52 2.92 -5.53
N LEU A 62 16.35 2.51 -4.55
CA LEU A 62 17.53 3.29 -4.16
C LEU A 62 18.54 3.40 -5.31
N HIS A 63 18.74 2.32 -6.04
CA HIS A 63 19.63 2.35 -7.21
C HIS A 63 19.10 3.29 -8.31
N GLU A 64 17.81 3.22 -8.60
CA GLU A 64 17.16 4.09 -9.58
C GLU A 64 17.21 5.55 -9.16
N GLU A 65 16.95 5.85 -7.89
CA GLU A 65 17.01 7.22 -7.35
C GLU A 65 18.41 7.83 -7.44
N GLN A 66 19.48 7.02 -7.32
CA GLN A 66 20.86 7.48 -7.52
C GLN A 66 21.14 7.86 -8.99
N GLN A 67 20.47 7.23 -9.93
CA GLN A 67 20.67 7.49 -11.37
C GLN A 67 19.71 8.56 -11.90
N GLN A 68 18.49 8.57 -11.41
CA GLN A 68 17.41 9.47 -11.82
C GLN A 68 16.67 10.00 -10.58
N PRO A 69 17.25 10.97 -9.86
CA PRO A 69 16.64 11.51 -8.65
C PRO A 69 15.22 12.04 -8.92
N ALA A 70 14.23 11.47 -8.25
CA ALA A 70 12.83 11.85 -8.36
C ALA A 70 12.34 12.59 -7.13
N MET A 71 12.93 12.34 -5.95
CA MET A 71 12.48 12.91 -4.67
C MET A 71 12.51 14.44 -4.69
N GLU A 72 13.60 15.05 -5.14
CA GLU A 72 13.73 16.50 -5.21
C GLU A 72 12.67 17.13 -6.13
N LYS A 73 12.43 16.53 -7.29
CA LYS A 73 11.40 16.99 -8.25
C LYS A 73 9.99 16.89 -7.69
N ILE A 74 9.70 15.81 -6.94
CA ILE A 74 8.41 15.61 -6.27
C ILE A 74 8.24 16.67 -5.18
N TRP A 75 9.28 16.92 -4.39
CA TRP A 75 9.28 17.92 -3.34
C TRP A 75 9.01 19.32 -3.89
N GLU A 76 9.77 19.75 -4.90
CA GLU A 76 9.57 21.04 -5.57
C GLU A 76 8.17 21.18 -6.19
N ALA A 77 7.63 20.10 -6.76
CA ALA A 77 6.29 20.11 -7.32
C ALA A 77 5.23 20.27 -6.22
N ALA A 78 5.42 19.63 -5.07
CA ALA A 78 4.53 19.76 -3.92
C ALA A 78 4.57 21.18 -3.32
N GLU A 79 5.76 21.75 -3.15
CA GLU A 79 5.92 23.13 -2.66
C GLU A 79 5.23 24.16 -3.58
N ARG A 80 5.35 23.98 -4.88
CA ARG A 80 4.68 24.86 -5.87
C ARG A 80 3.16 24.70 -5.85
N ALA A 81 2.66 23.48 -5.62
CA ALA A 81 1.23 23.20 -5.61
C ALA A 81 0.53 23.67 -4.32
N VAL A 82 1.27 23.72 -3.20
CA VAL A 82 0.74 24.10 -1.88
C VAL A 82 1.61 25.22 -1.30
N PRO A 83 1.44 26.46 -1.77
CA PRO A 83 2.20 27.60 -1.25
C PRO A 83 1.91 27.79 0.25
N TYR A 84 2.96 28.09 1.01
CA TYR A 84 2.84 28.39 2.43
C TYR A 84 1.95 29.63 2.65
N GLN A 85 0.97 29.48 3.54
CA GLN A 85 0.13 30.59 4.02
C GLN A 85 0.51 30.93 5.45
N ASP A 86 1.00 32.13 5.68
CA ASP A 86 1.36 32.61 7.01
C ASP A 86 0.08 32.77 7.87
N PRO A 87 -0.04 32.05 9.00
CA PRO A 87 -1.21 32.16 9.88
C PRO A 87 -1.40 33.59 10.47
N ALA A 88 -0.32 34.39 10.54
CA ALA A 88 -0.39 35.78 11.00
C ALA A 88 -1.06 36.73 9.98
N GLN A 89 -1.15 36.30 8.70
CA GLN A 89 -1.79 37.07 7.62
C GLN A 89 -3.19 36.55 7.30
N ASP A 90 -3.75 35.63 8.07
CA ASP A 90 -5.11 35.12 7.87
C ASP A 90 -6.14 36.19 8.30
N PRO A 91 -6.86 36.81 7.35
CA PRO A 91 -7.82 37.87 7.64
C PRO A 91 -9.03 37.38 8.47
N ALA A 92 -9.22 36.07 8.63
CA ALA A 92 -10.29 35.48 9.44
C ALA A 92 -10.00 35.46 10.94
N LYS A 93 -8.73 35.66 11.36
CA LYS A 93 -8.31 35.68 12.77
C LYS A 93 -8.24 37.09 13.41
N GLY A 94 -8.60 38.11 12.67
CA GLY A 94 -8.58 39.52 13.10
C GLY A 94 -9.96 40.08 13.50
N ARG A 95 -10.96 39.20 13.85
CA ARG A 95 -12.27 39.66 14.36
C ARG A 95 -12.58 39.01 15.70
#